data_d5aa47e0af241fae54c7b25303770116
#
_entry.id   d5aa47e0af241fae54c7b25303770116
#
_cell.length_a   1.000
_cell.length_b   1.000
_cell.length_c   1.000
_cell.angle_alpha   90.00
_cell.angle_beta   90.00
_cell.angle_gamma   90.00
#
_symmetry.space_group_name_H-M   'P 1'
#
loop_
_entity.id
_entity.type
_entity.pdbx_description
1 polymer ?
#
loop_
_entity_poly.entity_id
_entity_poly.type
_entity_poly.pdbx_seq_one_letter_code
_entity_poly.pdbx_strand_id
1 'polypeptide(L)'
;ISNWDVSNVINMSAVFMNNKIFNQPLDNWNTSNVTSMDSMFYNSIFNQKIESWDISKVQNISLMFWNSINFNQPLNSWDTSNVTDMNGMFSFTYNFNQHLDNWDVSNVINMNSMFFSAKNFNQNISSWDISKVTTMKEIFAYTIKFNQNISKWNLENINCDYMFYKAEAFYKKFNNNTPLPLENNDLK
;
A
#
# COMPACT_ATOMS: atom_id res chain seq x y z
N ILE A 1 20.71 -2.83 -16.36
CA ILE A 1 20.84 -2.89 -14.88
C ILE A 1 20.26 -4.17 -14.29
N SER A 2 19.48 -4.95 -15.06
CA SER A 2 18.93 -6.24 -14.61
C SER A 2 19.99 -7.25 -14.12
N ASN A 3 21.25 -7.10 -14.58
CA ASN A 3 22.37 -7.95 -14.19
C ASN A 3 23.29 -7.32 -13.11
N TRP A 4 22.86 -6.24 -12.48
CA TRP A 4 23.63 -5.70 -11.36
C TRP A 4 23.61 -6.65 -10.17
N ASP A 5 24.75 -6.85 -9.54
CA ASP A 5 24.81 -7.53 -8.26
C ASP A 5 24.42 -6.53 -7.16
N VAL A 6 23.23 -6.71 -6.62
CA VAL A 6 22.66 -5.91 -5.53
C VAL A 6 22.63 -6.68 -4.20
N SER A 7 23.25 -7.85 -4.15
CA SER A 7 23.16 -8.76 -3.00
C SER A 7 23.67 -8.16 -1.68
N ASN A 8 24.55 -7.15 -1.74
CA ASN A 8 25.06 -6.45 -0.57
C ASN A 8 24.36 -5.10 -0.28
N VAL A 9 23.33 -4.77 -1.05
CA VAL A 9 22.59 -3.52 -0.85
C VAL A 9 21.67 -3.65 0.37
N ILE A 10 21.77 -2.70 1.27
CA ILE A 10 20.96 -2.63 2.50
C ILE A 10 19.80 -1.64 2.34
N ASN A 11 20.00 -0.57 1.57
CA ASN A 11 18.99 0.48 1.40
C ASN A 11 18.78 0.76 -0.09
N MET A 12 17.54 0.59 -0.55
CA MET A 12 17.09 0.89 -1.91
C MET A 12 16.12 2.08 -1.96
N SER A 13 16.11 2.92 -0.94
CA SER A 13 15.20 4.07 -0.89
C SER A 13 15.44 5.01 -2.06
N ALA A 14 14.35 5.42 -2.73
CA ALA A 14 14.31 6.39 -3.81
C ALA A 14 15.15 6.06 -5.08
N VAL A 15 15.63 4.83 -5.27
CA VAL A 15 16.54 4.46 -6.40
C VAL A 15 15.94 4.80 -7.77
N PHE A 16 14.63 4.65 -7.96
CA PHE A 16 13.93 4.99 -9.21
C PHE A 16 12.88 6.09 -9.01
N MET A 17 13.02 6.88 -7.95
CA MET A 17 12.11 7.99 -7.65
C MET A 17 12.03 8.98 -8.81
N ASN A 18 10.80 9.36 -9.20
CA ASN A 18 10.51 10.26 -10.32
C ASN A 18 11.00 9.77 -11.70
N ASN A 19 11.35 8.49 -11.83
CA ASN A 19 11.83 7.96 -13.11
C ASN A 19 10.69 7.67 -14.07
N LYS A 20 10.56 8.50 -15.10
CA LYS A 20 9.46 8.44 -16.08
C LYS A 20 9.78 7.61 -17.33
N ILE A 21 10.93 6.94 -17.35
CA ILE A 21 11.39 6.18 -18.53
C ILE A 21 11.80 4.74 -18.20
N PHE A 22 12.17 4.46 -16.94
CA PHE A 22 12.64 3.14 -16.55
C PHE A 22 11.46 2.17 -16.30
N ASN A 23 11.43 1.10 -17.09
CA ASN A 23 10.46 0.00 -16.93
C ASN A 23 11.09 -1.32 -17.41
N GLN A 24 12.31 -1.65 -16.95
CA GLN A 24 13.00 -2.89 -17.30
C GLN A 24 12.86 -3.92 -16.20
N PRO A 25 12.93 -5.23 -16.53
CA PRO A 25 12.87 -6.31 -15.54
C PRO A 25 13.96 -6.18 -14.46
N LEU A 26 13.56 -6.44 -13.22
CA LEU A 26 14.42 -6.45 -12.02
C LEU A 26 14.21 -7.72 -11.19
N ASP A 27 13.51 -8.70 -11.73
CA ASP A 27 13.14 -9.96 -11.06
C ASP A 27 14.34 -10.81 -10.63
N ASN A 28 15.51 -10.60 -11.25
CA ASN A 28 16.77 -11.29 -10.89
C ASN A 28 17.55 -10.62 -9.74
N TRP A 29 17.09 -9.49 -9.22
CA TRP A 29 17.80 -8.84 -8.12
C TRP A 29 17.67 -9.64 -6.82
N ASN A 30 18.80 -9.90 -6.17
CA ASN A 30 18.82 -10.47 -4.83
C ASN A 30 18.65 -9.35 -3.78
N THR A 31 17.44 -9.24 -3.24
CA THR A 31 17.06 -8.18 -2.28
C THR A 31 17.13 -8.63 -0.81
N SER A 32 17.65 -9.83 -0.53
CA SER A 32 17.60 -10.48 0.78
C SER A 32 18.31 -9.73 1.93
N ASN A 33 19.10 -8.71 1.63
CA ASN A 33 19.75 -7.87 2.63
C ASN A 33 19.14 -6.47 2.75
N VAL A 34 18.12 -6.16 1.95
CA VAL A 34 17.49 -4.83 1.95
C VAL A 34 16.61 -4.65 3.18
N THR A 35 16.77 -3.53 3.86
CA THR A 35 15.97 -3.16 5.03
C THR A 35 15.01 -1.99 4.79
N SER A 36 15.23 -1.22 3.72
CA SER A 36 14.34 -0.12 3.32
C SER A 36 14.21 -0.02 1.80
N MET A 37 12.96 0.13 1.34
CA MET A 37 12.58 0.40 -0.04
C MET A 37 11.67 1.64 -0.14
N ASP A 38 11.78 2.55 0.84
CA ASP A 38 11.00 3.79 0.87
C ASP A 38 11.12 4.55 -0.45
N SER A 39 9.99 4.97 -1.00
CA SER A 39 9.92 5.78 -2.22
C SER A 39 10.61 5.18 -3.46
N MET A 40 10.97 3.89 -3.47
CA MET A 40 11.83 3.30 -4.51
C MET A 40 11.31 3.55 -5.92
N PHE A 41 10.01 3.45 -6.15
CA PHE A 41 9.34 3.71 -7.43
C PHE A 41 8.35 4.89 -7.33
N TYR A 42 8.58 5.80 -6.38
CA TYR A 42 7.74 6.98 -6.21
C TYR A 42 7.62 7.75 -7.53
N ASN A 43 6.36 8.01 -7.96
CA ASN A 43 6.06 8.80 -9.16
C ASN A 43 6.79 8.29 -10.44
N SER A 44 6.84 6.96 -10.60
CA SER A 44 7.51 6.28 -11.73
C SER A 44 6.51 5.65 -12.71
N ILE A 45 7.01 5.14 -13.84
CA ILE A 45 6.21 4.34 -14.78
C ILE A 45 6.43 2.83 -14.60
N PHE A 46 7.19 2.43 -13.58
CA PHE A 46 7.57 1.04 -13.37
C PHE A 46 6.34 0.13 -13.19
N ASN A 47 6.31 -0.97 -13.96
CA ASN A 47 5.26 -1.99 -13.88
C ASN A 47 5.81 -3.37 -14.29
N GLN A 48 7.01 -3.75 -13.81
CA GLN A 48 7.57 -5.08 -14.03
C GLN A 48 7.38 -5.97 -12.81
N LYS A 49 7.47 -7.29 -13.02
CA LYS A 49 7.35 -8.28 -11.95
C LYS A 49 8.50 -8.13 -10.95
N ILE A 50 8.15 -8.16 -9.69
CA ILE A 50 9.06 -8.10 -8.55
C ILE A 50 8.58 -9.03 -7.41
N GLU A 51 7.67 -9.93 -7.72
CA GLU A 51 7.09 -10.87 -6.73
C GLU A 51 8.15 -11.85 -6.19
N SER A 52 9.26 -12.06 -6.92
CA SER A 52 10.40 -12.90 -6.52
C SER A 52 11.33 -12.24 -5.49
N TRP A 53 11.16 -10.94 -5.22
CA TRP A 53 12.03 -10.25 -4.29
C TRP A 53 11.83 -10.77 -2.86
N ASP A 54 12.94 -11.06 -2.20
CA ASP A 54 12.96 -11.32 -0.77
C ASP A 54 12.94 -10.00 -0.01
N ILE A 55 11.80 -9.69 0.62
CA ILE A 55 11.62 -8.50 1.45
C ILE A 55 11.53 -8.82 2.94
N SER A 56 11.87 -10.04 3.33
CA SER A 56 11.72 -10.51 4.72
C SER A 56 12.48 -9.68 5.76
N LYS A 57 13.48 -8.89 5.36
CA LYS A 57 14.19 -7.96 6.25
C LYS A 57 13.74 -6.50 6.12
N VAL A 58 12.84 -6.21 5.19
CA VAL A 58 12.41 -4.83 4.93
C VAL A 58 11.48 -4.35 6.04
N GLN A 59 11.79 -3.19 6.59
CA GLN A 59 11.02 -2.54 7.65
C GLN A 59 10.20 -1.36 7.14
N ASN A 60 10.65 -0.71 6.06
CA ASN A 60 10.02 0.48 5.51
C ASN A 60 9.79 0.34 4.00
N ILE A 61 8.51 0.37 3.60
CA ILE A 61 8.04 0.40 2.21
C ILE A 61 7.14 1.61 1.95
N SER A 62 7.25 2.65 2.81
CA SER A 62 6.44 3.85 2.67
C SER A 62 6.65 4.50 1.30
N LEU A 63 5.57 5.04 0.71
CA LEU A 63 5.57 5.74 -0.57
C LEU A 63 6.14 4.95 -1.77
N MET A 64 6.41 3.64 -1.63
CA MET A 64 7.16 2.86 -2.62
C MET A 64 6.60 2.98 -4.03
N PHE A 65 5.28 2.98 -4.19
CA PHE A 65 4.59 3.12 -5.49
C PHE A 65 3.71 4.37 -5.56
N TRP A 66 3.96 5.37 -4.68
CA TRP A 66 3.17 6.60 -4.69
C TRP A 66 3.15 7.21 -6.10
N ASN A 67 1.96 7.49 -6.63
CA ASN A 67 1.73 8.01 -7.99
C ASN A 67 2.38 7.19 -9.14
N SER A 68 2.64 5.91 -8.91
CA SER A 68 3.03 4.97 -9.97
C SER A 68 1.77 4.41 -10.62
N ILE A 69 1.11 5.24 -11.41
CA ILE A 69 -0.28 5.08 -11.91
C ILE A 69 -0.52 3.72 -12.56
N ASN A 70 0.48 3.19 -13.26
CA ASN A 70 0.37 1.96 -14.04
C ASN A 70 0.72 0.69 -13.26
N PHE A 71 1.30 0.82 -12.06
CA PHE A 71 1.74 -0.35 -11.31
C PHE A 71 0.55 -1.23 -10.90
N ASN A 72 0.59 -2.49 -11.33
CA ASN A 72 -0.43 -3.49 -11.00
C ASN A 72 0.15 -4.92 -11.06
N GLN A 73 1.36 -5.13 -10.51
CA GLN A 73 1.96 -6.47 -10.45
C GLN A 73 1.63 -7.17 -9.14
N PRO A 74 1.56 -8.52 -9.15
CA PRO A 74 1.30 -9.30 -7.94
C PRO A 74 2.42 -9.12 -6.91
N LEU A 75 2.01 -9.03 -5.64
CA LEU A 75 2.91 -8.86 -4.49
C LEU A 75 2.51 -9.79 -3.33
N ASN A 76 1.56 -10.70 -3.54
CA ASN A 76 0.96 -11.49 -2.45
C ASN A 76 1.91 -12.53 -1.84
N SER A 77 3.03 -12.83 -2.50
CA SER A 77 4.10 -13.71 -2.01
C SER A 77 5.12 -13.02 -1.10
N TRP A 78 5.06 -11.70 -0.98
CA TRP A 78 6.00 -10.96 -0.14
C TRP A 78 5.81 -11.28 1.34
N ASP A 79 6.91 -11.61 2.03
CA ASP A 79 6.93 -11.69 3.49
C ASP A 79 7.03 -10.28 4.09
N THR A 80 5.89 -9.76 4.54
CA THR A 80 5.78 -8.41 5.12
C THR A 80 5.88 -8.39 6.65
N SER A 81 6.21 -9.52 7.27
CA SER A 81 6.17 -9.68 8.74
C SER A 81 7.07 -8.72 9.53
N ASN A 82 8.13 -8.18 8.90
CA ASN A 82 9.00 -7.20 9.53
C ASN A 82 8.69 -5.74 9.17
N VAL A 83 7.68 -5.50 8.32
CA VAL A 83 7.33 -4.14 7.89
C VAL A 83 6.61 -3.40 9.01
N THR A 84 7.06 -2.18 9.28
CA THR A 84 6.48 -1.29 10.29
C THR A 84 5.85 -0.04 9.70
N ASP A 85 6.27 0.39 8.51
CA ASP A 85 5.73 1.58 7.83
C ASP A 85 5.30 1.27 6.39
N MET A 86 3.99 1.48 6.13
CA MET A 86 3.34 1.34 4.83
C MET A 86 2.67 2.65 4.38
N ASN A 87 3.06 3.79 4.98
CA ASN A 87 2.47 5.09 4.66
C ASN A 87 2.49 5.36 3.15
N GLY A 88 1.33 5.67 2.57
CA GLY A 88 1.18 6.08 1.19
C GLY A 88 1.67 5.10 0.12
N MET A 89 1.93 3.82 0.46
CA MET A 89 2.59 2.86 -0.45
C MET A 89 1.94 2.80 -1.83
N PHE A 90 0.62 2.77 -1.92
CA PHE A 90 -0.14 2.72 -3.17
C PHE A 90 -0.98 3.98 -3.42
N SER A 91 -0.66 5.07 -2.74
CA SER A 91 -1.36 6.34 -2.93
C SER A 91 -1.24 6.80 -4.39
N PHE A 92 -2.37 7.20 -5.01
CA PHE A 92 -2.47 7.55 -6.43
C PHE A 92 -2.04 6.44 -7.42
N THR A 93 -1.88 5.19 -6.98
CA THR A 93 -1.59 4.06 -7.87
C THR A 93 -2.91 3.54 -8.46
N TYR A 94 -3.46 4.27 -9.43
CA TYR A 94 -4.85 4.14 -9.90
C TYR A 94 -5.22 2.74 -10.41
N ASN A 95 -4.26 2.00 -10.99
CA ASN A 95 -4.53 0.70 -11.60
C ASN A 95 -4.35 -0.47 -10.64
N PHE A 96 -3.77 -0.23 -9.46
CA PHE A 96 -3.45 -1.31 -8.52
C PHE A 96 -4.72 -1.98 -7.98
N ASN A 97 -4.82 -3.29 -8.19
CA ASN A 97 -5.90 -4.12 -7.65
C ASN A 97 -5.47 -5.58 -7.48
N GLN A 98 -4.26 -5.83 -6.96
CA GLN A 98 -3.75 -7.17 -6.73
C GLN A 98 -4.05 -7.66 -5.31
N HIS A 99 -4.14 -8.98 -5.14
CA HIS A 99 -4.33 -9.61 -3.84
C HIS A 99 -3.21 -9.25 -2.85
N LEU A 100 -3.60 -9.02 -1.59
CA LEU A 100 -2.71 -8.73 -0.46
C LEU A 100 -3.16 -9.50 0.80
N ASP A 101 -3.99 -10.52 0.64
CA ASP A 101 -4.61 -11.28 1.73
C ASP A 101 -3.61 -12.17 2.49
N ASN A 102 -2.44 -12.49 1.90
CA ASN A 102 -1.35 -13.21 2.57
C ASN A 102 -0.37 -12.29 3.32
N TRP A 103 -0.51 -10.96 3.22
CA TRP A 103 0.39 -10.06 3.93
C TRP A 103 0.20 -10.14 5.44
N ASP A 104 1.30 -10.34 6.15
CA ASP A 104 1.35 -10.16 7.60
C ASP A 104 1.61 -8.68 7.92
N VAL A 105 0.59 -8.01 8.44
CA VAL A 105 0.66 -6.59 8.83
C VAL A 105 0.68 -6.39 10.34
N SER A 106 0.87 -7.48 11.11
CA SER A 106 0.79 -7.46 12.57
C SER A 106 1.87 -6.61 13.26
N ASN A 107 2.91 -6.21 12.53
CA ASN A 107 3.96 -5.31 13.02
C ASN A 107 3.84 -3.89 12.46
N VAL A 108 2.87 -3.61 11.60
CA VAL A 108 2.70 -2.29 10.99
C VAL A 108 2.14 -1.30 12.01
N ILE A 109 2.77 -0.13 12.08
CA ILE A 109 2.40 0.98 12.96
C ILE A 109 1.68 2.08 12.20
N ASN A 110 2.10 2.34 10.95
CA ASN A 110 1.64 3.46 10.14
C ASN A 110 1.10 2.98 8.78
N MET A 111 -0.19 3.22 8.53
CA MET A 111 -0.88 2.95 7.27
C MET A 111 -1.54 4.21 6.67
N ASN A 112 -1.10 5.41 7.08
CA ASN A 112 -1.70 6.64 6.56
C ASN A 112 -1.70 6.65 5.03
N SER A 113 -2.81 7.02 4.42
CA SER A 113 -2.96 7.19 2.97
C SER A 113 -2.51 6.00 2.11
N MET A 114 -2.40 4.77 2.68
CA MET A 114 -1.82 3.61 1.96
C MET A 114 -2.49 3.36 0.62
N PHE A 115 -3.81 3.51 0.52
CA PHE A 115 -4.59 3.36 -0.71
C PHE A 115 -5.29 4.65 -1.12
N PHE A 116 -4.81 5.80 -0.65
CA PHE A 116 -5.40 7.09 -1.00
C PHE A 116 -5.49 7.24 -2.52
N SER A 117 -6.68 7.46 -3.03
CA SER A 117 -6.93 7.57 -4.48
C SER A 117 -6.46 6.37 -5.33
N ALA A 118 -6.27 5.18 -4.74
CA ALA A 118 -6.04 3.93 -5.47
C ALA A 118 -7.38 3.47 -6.09
N LYS A 119 -7.80 4.12 -7.15
CA LYS A 119 -9.18 4.12 -7.67
C LYS A 119 -9.76 2.73 -7.96
N ASN A 120 -8.92 1.79 -8.39
CA ASN A 120 -9.35 0.43 -8.74
C ASN A 120 -9.24 -0.57 -7.59
N PHE A 121 -8.57 -0.21 -6.49
CA PHE A 121 -8.34 -1.16 -5.39
C PHE A 121 -9.65 -1.58 -4.73
N ASN A 122 -9.88 -2.90 -4.72
CA ASN A 122 -11.04 -3.51 -4.08
C ASN A 122 -10.75 -4.96 -3.63
N GLN A 123 -9.58 -5.24 -3.08
CA GLN A 123 -9.23 -6.58 -2.61
C GLN A 123 -9.62 -6.80 -1.16
N ASN A 124 -9.90 -8.07 -0.82
CA ASN A 124 -10.25 -8.44 0.55
C ASN A 124 -9.01 -8.41 1.45
N ILE A 125 -9.05 -7.55 2.44
CA ILE A 125 -8.02 -7.36 3.47
C ILE A 125 -8.58 -7.50 4.88
N SER A 126 -9.75 -8.12 5.02
CA SER A 126 -10.45 -8.27 6.30
C SER A 126 -9.73 -9.17 7.30
N SER A 127 -8.75 -9.98 6.84
CA SER A 127 -7.91 -10.84 7.66
C SER A 127 -6.73 -10.13 8.31
N TRP A 128 -6.42 -8.90 7.92
CA TRP A 128 -5.28 -8.18 8.44
C TRP A 128 -5.39 -7.94 9.95
N ASP A 129 -4.35 -8.30 10.69
CA ASP A 129 -4.19 -7.96 12.11
C ASP A 129 -3.63 -6.54 12.23
N ILE A 130 -4.50 -5.59 12.54
CA ILE A 130 -4.15 -4.16 12.68
C ILE A 130 -3.89 -3.76 14.15
N SER A 131 -3.70 -4.71 15.04
CA SER A 131 -3.63 -4.45 16.49
C SER A 131 -2.50 -3.50 16.93
N LYS A 132 -1.43 -3.37 16.14
CA LYS A 132 -0.33 -2.43 16.38
C LYS A 132 -0.43 -1.13 15.60
N VAL A 133 -1.40 -1.01 14.70
CA VAL A 133 -1.57 0.21 13.91
C VAL A 133 -2.01 1.35 14.82
N THR A 134 -1.33 2.48 14.74
CA THR A 134 -1.67 3.70 15.50
C THR A 134 -2.36 4.74 14.63
N THR A 135 -2.14 4.68 13.32
CA THR A 135 -2.68 5.67 12.38
C THR A 135 -2.92 5.07 10.99
N MET A 136 -4.11 5.31 10.46
CA MET A 136 -4.53 4.98 9.09
C MET A 136 -5.40 6.09 8.50
N LYS A 137 -5.00 7.36 8.78
CA LYS A 137 -5.65 8.53 8.19
C LYS A 137 -5.75 8.37 6.69
N GLU A 138 -6.93 8.71 6.12
CA GLU A 138 -7.15 8.74 4.68
C GLU A 138 -6.84 7.42 3.95
N ILE A 139 -6.72 6.27 4.65
CA ILE A 139 -6.24 5.02 4.04
C ILE A 139 -7.01 4.64 2.77
N PHE A 140 -8.33 4.87 2.71
CA PHE A 140 -9.19 4.61 1.55
C PHE A 140 -9.82 5.89 0.97
N ALA A 141 -9.35 7.08 1.36
CA ALA A 141 -9.92 8.30 0.82
C ALA A 141 -9.77 8.34 -0.72
N TYR A 142 -10.82 8.72 -1.43
CA TYR A 142 -10.93 8.69 -2.89
C TYR A 142 -10.69 7.31 -3.56
N THR A 143 -10.71 6.21 -2.80
CA THR A 143 -10.63 4.84 -3.35
C THR A 143 -12.02 4.40 -3.79
N ILE A 144 -12.45 4.90 -4.95
CA ILE A 144 -13.85 4.90 -5.40
C ILE A 144 -14.50 3.52 -5.58
N LYS A 145 -13.69 2.45 -5.80
CA LYS A 145 -14.20 1.08 -5.97
C LYS A 145 -14.17 0.24 -4.69
N PHE A 146 -13.45 0.68 -3.65
CA PHE A 146 -13.33 -0.10 -2.41
C PHE A 146 -14.68 -0.28 -1.73
N ASN A 147 -15.06 -1.54 -1.50
CA ASN A 147 -16.31 -1.89 -0.84
C ASN A 147 -16.22 -3.19 -0.02
N GLN A 148 -15.02 -3.52 0.47
CA GLN A 148 -14.80 -4.72 1.26
C GLN A 148 -15.29 -4.55 2.70
N ASN A 149 -15.72 -5.66 3.30
CA ASN A 149 -16.17 -5.67 4.69
C ASN A 149 -14.96 -5.75 5.63
N ILE A 150 -14.73 -4.69 6.38
CA ILE A 150 -13.67 -4.58 7.39
C ILE A 150 -14.21 -4.49 8.81
N SER A 151 -15.45 -4.92 9.05
CA SER A 151 -16.10 -4.86 10.38
C SER A 151 -15.38 -5.65 11.47
N LYS A 152 -14.42 -6.52 11.10
CA LYS A 152 -13.57 -7.23 12.05
C LYS A 152 -12.43 -6.39 12.61
N TRP A 153 -12.12 -5.25 11.99
CA TRP A 153 -11.05 -4.38 12.45
C TRP A 153 -11.49 -3.65 13.72
N ASN A 154 -10.68 -3.77 14.77
CA ASN A 154 -10.86 -2.93 15.96
C ASN A 154 -10.16 -1.59 15.72
N LEU A 155 -10.95 -0.54 15.54
CA LEU A 155 -10.46 0.82 15.26
C LEU A 155 -10.31 1.67 16.55
N GLU A 156 -10.50 1.07 17.72
CA GLU A 156 -10.32 1.76 18.99
C GLU A 156 -8.87 2.24 19.14
N ASN A 157 -8.70 3.49 19.50
CA ASN A 157 -7.39 4.14 19.67
C ASN A 157 -6.54 4.29 18.38
N ILE A 158 -7.10 4.01 17.20
CA ILE A 158 -6.44 4.25 15.91
C ILE A 158 -6.90 5.60 15.35
N ASN A 159 -5.97 6.43 14.89
CA ASN A 159 -6.34 7.64 14.17
C ASN A 159 -6.82 7.29 12.75
N CYS A 160 -8.13 7.42 12.51
CA CYS A 160 -8.79 7.09 11.26
C CYS A 160 -9.38 8.32 10.55
N ASP A 161 -8.87 9.52 10.81
CA ASP A 161 -9.39 10.75 10.19
C ASP A 161 -9.50 10.59 8.67
N TYR A 162 -10.65 10.94 8.10
CA TYR A 162 -10.95 10.86 6.67
C TYR A 162 -10.80 9.47 6.03
N MET A 163 -10.81 8.38 6.81
CA MET A 163 -10.54 7.01 6.35
C MET A 163 -11.22 6.65 5.04
N PHE A 164 -12.50 7.00 4.87
CA PHE A 164 -13.31 6.71 3.69
C PHE A 164 -13.75 7.96 2.92
N TYR A 165 -13.09 9.10 3.12
CA TYR A 165 -13.51 10.33 2.46
C TYR A 165 -13.61 10.11 0.93
N LYS A 166 -14.83 10.35 0.37
CA LYS A 166 -15.15 10.09 -1.05
C LYS A 166 -14.90 8.66 -1.55
N ALA A 167 -14.96 7.65 -0.69
CA ALA A 167 -14.94 6.25 -1.07
C ALA A 167 -16.35 5.80 -1.48
N GLU A 168 -16.78 6.16 -2.68
CA GLU A 168 -18.18 6.07 -3.15
C GLU A 168 -18.80 4.68 -3.02
N ALA A 169 -18.10 3.63 -3.48
CA ALA A 169 -18.63 2.27 -3.45
C ALA A 169 -18.79 1.74 -2.02
N PHE A 170 -17.92 2.17 -1.09
CA PHE A 170 -18.03 1.80 0.33
C PHE A 170 -19.29 2.40 0.95
N TYR A 171 -19.52 3.70 0.79
CA TYR A 171 -20.72 4.35 1.30
C TYR A 171 -21.99 3.79 0.69
N LYS A 172 -22.01 3.57 -0.62
CA LYS A 172 -23.17 2.99 -1.30
C LYS A 172 -23.54 1.61 -0.73
N LYS A 173 -22.55 0.81 -0.34
CA LYS A 173 -22.77 -0.54 0.17
C LYS A 173 -23.17 -0.57 1.64
N PHE A 174 -22.55 0.26 2.48
CA PHE A 174 -22.65 0.13 3.94
C PHE A 174 -23.51 1.22 4.60
N ASN A 175 -23.72 2.38 3.97
CA ASN A 175 -24.47 3.50 4.56
C ASN A 175 -25.85 3.75 3.93
N ASN A 176 -26.45 2.78 3.22
CA ASN A 176 -27.83 2.85 2.70
C ASN A 176 -28.18 4.19 2.02
N ASN A 177 -27.29 4.74 1.17
CA ASN A 177 -27.48 5.99 0.43
C ASN A 177 -27.49 7.28 1.29
N THR A 178 -26.95 7.29 2.50
CA THR A 178 -26.69 8.57 3.17
C THR A 178 -25.69 9.38 2.36
N PRO A 179 -25.86 10.71 2.21
CA PRO A 179 -24.88 11.54 1.52
C PRO A 179 -23.48 11.36 2.12
N LEU A 180 -22.45 11.33 1.28
CA LEU A 180 -21.07 11.33 1.74
C LEU A 180 -20.85 12.46 2.75
N PRO A 181 -20.29 12.20 3.94
CA PRO A 181 -19.97 13.30 4.84
C PRO A 181 -18.99 14.22 4.14
N LEU A 182 -19.38 15.49 4.00
CA LEU A 182 -18.55 16.53 3.36
C LEU A 182 -17.44 17.02 4.29
N GLU A 183 -17.54 16.73 5.59
CA GLU A 183 -16.62 17.19 6.62
C GLU A 183 -16.49 16.16 7.75
N ASN A 184 -15.38 16.22 8.43
CA ASN A 184 -14.87 15.42 9.53
C ASN A 184 -15.86 14.90 10.57
N ASN A 185 -15.53 13.75 11.14
CA ASN A 185 -15.88 13.24 12.48
C ASN A 185 -17.09 12.31 12.67
N ASP A 186 -17.74 11.77 11.64
CA ASP A 186 -18.95 10.94 11.87
C ASP A 186 -18.76 9.41 11.79
N LEU A 187 -17.55 8.91 12.02
CA LEU A 187 -17.30 7.48 12.27
C LEU A 187 -16.67 7.28 13.66
N LYS A 188 -17.42 7.62 14.72
CA LYS A 188 -17.21 7.10 16.05
C LYS A 188 -18.27 6.08 16.38
#